data_5c0d01ff1c75a70dd9931f2a8e3bf119
#
_entry.id   5c0d01ff1c75a70dd9931f2a8e3bf119
#
_cell.length_a   1.000
_cell.length_b   1.000
_cell.length_c   1.000
_cell.angle_alpha   90.00
_cell.angle_beta   90.00
_cell.angle_gamma   90.00
#
_symmetry.space_group_name_H-M   'P 1'
#
loop_
_entity.id
_entity.type
_entity.pdbx_description
1 polymer ?
#
loop_
_entity_poly.entity_id
_entity_poly.type
_entity_poly.pdbx_seq_one_letter_code
_entity_poly.pdbx_strand_id
1 'polypeptide(L)'
;MSAPVVGRFAPTPSGRLHLGNLLCALIAYLSARSQGGRFLLRIEDLDTPRCPKRLCDAAVSDLAWLGVVWDEPPLVQSERTDVYRRYFDALDEKGLLYPCFCTRAQLHAADAPNRGDDMPVYAGTCAHLSPETVAEKLKTRRPAYRLRVPDETIAVCDRHYGLYQENLARDCGDFILRRSDGLFGYQLAVVVDDALSGVNEIVRGHDILSSTPRQRYLQRLLGFETPAYAHIPLLEDAQGRRLAKRDGDTDLSALSKRFTREDILGMLAYSAGILPENRPATMEALIGAFDWKNVKTEDMRLPPSFQFAARST
;
A
#
# COMPACT_ATOMS: atom_id res chain seq x y z
N MET A 1 6.16 19.22 22.40
CA MET A 1 6.82 18.97 21.10
C MET A 1 6.16 17.76 20.48
N SER A 2 5.70 17.80 19.24
CA SER A 2 5.18 16.63 18.53
C SER A 2 6.27 15.56 18.41
N ALA A 3 5.89 14.28 18.46
CA ALA A 3 6.83 13.18 18.22
C ALA A 3 7.51 13.37 16.85
N PRO A 4 8.79 12.98 16.71
CA PRO A 4 9.47 13.05 15.43
C PRO A 4 8.74 12.18 14.40
N VAL A 5 8.71 12.64 13.15
CA VAL A 5 8.07 11.91 12.05
C VAL A 5 8.83 10.61 11.77
N VAL A 6 8.10 9.52 11.63
CA VAL A 6 8.59 8.22 11.15
C VAL A 6 7.74 7.81 9.95
N GLY A 7 8.26 8.09 8.76
CA GLY A 7 7.66 7.68 7.49
C GLY A 7 8.17 6.32 7.02
N ARG A 8 7.53 5.74 6.00
CA ARG A 8 8.02 4.52 5.36
C ARG A 8 7.61 4.42 3.89
N PHE A 9 8.37 3.63 3.13
CA PHE A 9 7.93 3.07 1.86
C PHE A 9 7.81 1.56 1.97
N ALA A 10 6.73 0.99 1.42
CA ALA A 10 6.40 -0.42 1.61
C ALA A 10 5.97 -1.07 0.27
N PRO A 11 6.94 -1.36 -0.64
CA PRO A 11 6.61 -1.98 -1.92
C PRO A 11 6.30 -3.46 -1.80
N THR A 12 5.33 -3.94 -2.63
CA THR A 12 5.10 -5.35 -2.91
C THR A 12 5.86 -5.74 -4.19
N PRO A 13 7.03 -6.40 -4.11
CA PRO A 13 7.92 -6.63 -5.24
C PRO A 13 7.47 -7.83 -6.10
N SER A 14 6.26 -7.81 -6.63
CA SER A 14 5.74 -8.82 -7.57
C SER A 14 6.15 -8.57 -9.04
N GLY A 15 7.06 -7.63 -9.28
CA GLY A 15 7.67 -7.19 -10.52
C GLY A 15 8.69 -6.10 -10.20
N ARG A 16 9.37 -5.55 -11.23
CA ARG A 16 10.25 -4.37 -11.06
C ARG A 16 9.43 -3.16 -10.61
N LEU A 17 10.07 -2.25 -9.89
CA LEU A 17 9.45 -0.97 -9.56
C LEU A 17 9.29 -0.12 -10.82
N HIS A 18 8.09 0.35 -11.08
CA HIS A 18 7.80 1.30 -12.15
C HIS A 18 7.83 2.74 -11.61
N LEU A 19 7.82 3.73 -12.51
CA LEU A 19 7.89 5.15 -12.15
C LEU A 19 6.84 5.57 -11.11
N GLY A 20 5.64 5.00 -11.13
CA GLY A 20 4.62 5.29 -10.11
C GLY A 20 5.01 4.83 -8.70
N ASN A 21 5.71 3.69 -8.57
CA ASN A 21 6.27 3.26 -7.29
C ASN A 21 7.40 4.19 -6.84
N LEU A 22 8.26 4.59 -7.77
CA LEU A 22 9.37 5.51 -7.48
C LEU A 22 8.86 6.90 -7.07
N LEU A 23 7.80 7.39 -7.71
CA LEU A 23 7.13 8.64 -7.32
C LEU A 23 6.57 8.54 -5.89
N CYS A 24 5.87 7.45 -5.59
CA CYS A 24 5.33 7.22 -4.25
C CYS A 24 6.44 7.16 -3.20
N ALA A 25 7.54 6.44 -3.50
CA ALA A 25 8.72 6.38 -2.63
C ALA A 25 9.35 7.77 -2.44
N LEU A 26 9.48 8.55 -3.53
CA LEU A 26 10.05 9.90 -3.49
C LEU A 26 9.20 10.81 -2.59
N ILE A 27 7.89 10.91 -2.81
CA ILE A 27 7.02 11.80 -2.02
C ILE A 27 7.00 11.37 -0.55
N ALA A 28 6.92 10.06 -0.26
CA ALA A 28 6.98 9.57 1.12
C ALA A 28 8.31 9.92 1.80
N TYR A 29 9.41 9.80 1.08
CA TYR A 29 10.74 10.16 1.56
C TYR A 29 10.86 11.66 1.81
N LEU A 30 10.45 12.49 0.85
CA LEU A 30 10.50 13.95 0.96
C LEU A 30 9.63 14.45 2.12
N SER A 31 8.43 13.87 2.30
CA SER A 31 7.56 14.22 3.42
C SER A 31 8.22 13.97 4.78
N ALA A 32 8.84 12.81 4.97
CA ALA A 32 9.51 12.51 6.23
C ALA A 32 10.77 13.37 6.43
N ARG A 33 11.63 13.47 5.41
CA ARG A 33 12.94 14.15 5.51
C ARG A 33 12.84 15.67 5.61
N SER A 34 11.88 16.28 4.94
CA SER A 34 11.66 17.75 5.08
C SER A 34 11.27 18.16 6.50
N GLN A 35 10.74 17.22 7.28
CA GLN A 35 10.40 17.41 8.69
C GLN A 35 11.54 16.96 9.64
N GLY A 36 12.72 16.60 9.13
CA GLY A 36 13.82 16.03 9.91
C GLY A 36 13.52 14.64 10.48
N GLY A 37 12.52 13.95 9.91
CA GLY A 37 12.03 12.65 10.37
C GLY A 37 12.88 11.48 9.90
N ARG A 38 12.58 10.30 10.47
CA ARG A 38 13.13 9.00 10.06
C ARG A 38 12.34 8.42 8.90
N PHE A 39 13.01 7.57 8.10
CA PHE A 39 12.39 6.90 6.98
C PHE A 39 12.75 5.41 6.97
N LEU A 40 11.75 4.55 6.88
CA LEU A 40 11.90 3.10 6.94
C LEU A 40 11.56 2.45 5.59
N LEU A 41 12.13 1.28 5.34
CA LEU A 41 11.81 0.44 4.20
C LEU A 41 11.20 -0.87 4.67
N ARG A 42 10.05 -1.25 4.12
CA ARG A 42 9.43 -2.56 4.32
C ARG A 42 9.21 -3.26 3.00
N ILE A 43 9.60 -4.52 2.91
CA ILE A 43 9.37 -5.39 1.76
C ILE A 43 8.13 -6.24 2.04
N GLU A 44 7.08 -6.03 1.25
CA GLU A 44 5.79 -6.72 1.41
C GLU A 44 5.74 -7.98 0.54
N ASP A 45 6.44 -9.01 0.96
CA ASP A 45 6.66 -10.27 0.25
C ASP A 45 5.92 -11.47 0.87
N LEU A 46 4.78 -11.25 1.53
CA LEU A 46 3.97 -12.32 2.14
C LEU A 46 3.61 -13.44 1.16
N ASP A 47 3.34 -13.10 -0.09
CA ASP A 47 3.13 -14.07 -1.18
C ASP A 47 4.47 -14.34 -1.88
N THR A 48 5.33 -15.12 -1.21
CA THR A 48 6.70 -15.38 -1.67
C THR A 48 6.80 -15.95 -3.09
N PRO A 49 5.88 -16.80 -3.60
CA PRO A 49 5.88 -17.22 -5.00
C PRO A 49 5.71 -16.05 -5.98
N ARG A 50 4.94 -15.03 -5.62
CA ARG A 50 4.75 -13.82 -6.45
C ARG A 50 5.84 -12.78 -6.23
N CYS A 51 6.51 -12.81 -5.08
CA CYS A 51 7.55 -11.87 -4.65
C CYS A 51 8.88 -12.61 -4.41
N PRO A 52 9.50 -13.21 -5.45
CA PRO A 52 10.75 -13.94 -5.28
C PRO A 52 11.88 -13.00 -4.83
N LYS A 53 12.83 -13.53 -4.06
CA LYS A 53 13.95 -12.77 -3.46
C LYS A 53 14.65 -11.84 -4.46
N ARG A 54 14.87 -12.28 -5.70
CA ARG A 54 15.50 -11.46 -6.74
C ARG A 54 14.76 -10.15 -7.04
N LEU A 55 13.43 -10.14 -6.91
CA LEU A 55 12.62 -8.93 -7.09
C LEU A 55 12.63 -8.05 -5.84
N CYS A 56 12.74 -8.65 -4.66
CA CYS A 56 12.93 -7.92 -3.40
C CYS A 56 14.28 -7.19 -3.42
N ASP A 57 15.35 -7.90 -3.77
CA ASP A 57 16.71 -7.34 -3.89
C ASP A 57 16.77 -6.23 -4.96
N ALA A 58 16.06 -6.44 -6.08
CA ALA A 58 15.96 -5.43 -7.13
C ALA A 58 15.23 -4.15 -6.68
N ALA A 59 14.15 -4.29 -5.90
CA ALA A 59 13.44 -3.14 -5.36
C ALA A 59 14.31 -2.32 -4.40
N VAL A 60 15.07 -2.98 -3.52
CA VAL A 60 16.05 -2.35 -2.63
C VAL A 60 17.11 -1.60 -3.45
N SER A 61 17.67 -2.26 -4.48
CA SER A 61 18.69 -1.66 -5.35
C SER A 61 18.15 -0.44 -6.13
N ASP A 62 16.92 -0.53 -6.65
CA ASP A 62 16.28 0.56 -7.38
C ASP A 62 16.08 1.80 -6.49
N LEU A 63 15.62 1.60 -5.25
CA LEU A 63 15.44 2.68 -4.29
C LEU A 63 16.77 3.32 -3.87
N ALA A 64 17.79 2.50 -3.61
CA ALA A 64 19.13 2.99 -3.30
C ALA A 64 19.74 3.77 -4.48
N TRP A 65 19.55 3.29 -5.72
CA TRP A 65 19.98 4.00 -6.92
C TRP A 65 19.27 5.36 -7.06
N LEU A 66 17.98 5.43 -6.73
CA LEU A 66 17.22 6.70 -6.75
C LEU A 66 17.72 7.68 -5.68
N GLY A 67 18.50 7.24 -4.70
CA GLY A 67 19.02 8.07 -3.59
C GLY A 67 18.12 8.07 -2.37
N VAL A 68 17.16 7.13 -2.28
CA VAL A 68 16.36 6.93 -1.07
C VAL A 68 17.22 6.22 -0.03
N VAL A 69 17.36 6.82 1.15
CA VAL A 69 18.13 6.29 2.28
C VAL A 69 17.18 6.01 3.44
N TRP A 70 17.20 4.80 3.95
CA TRP A 70 16.42 4.40 5.12
C TRP A 70 17.31 4.19 6.34
N ASP A 71 16.73 4.38 7.53
CA ASP A 71 17.49 4.51 8.80
C ASP A 71 17.70 3.17 9.52
N GLU A 72 17.01 2.11 9.12
CA GLU A 72 17.11 0.78 9.72
C GLU A 72 17.16 -0.30 8.63
N PRO A 73 17.66 -1.51 8.91
CA PRO A 73 17.57 -2.62 7.95
C PRO A 73 16.14 -2.81 7.45
N PRO A 74 15.93 -3.10 6.15
CA PRO A 74 14.59 -3.30 5.61
C PRO A 74 13.84 -4.40 6.37
N LEU A 75 12.60 -4.10 6.78
CA LEU A 75 11.72 -5.10 7.34
C LEU A 75 11.18 -5.99 6.22
N VAL A 76 11.25 -7.31 6.38
CA VAL A 76 10.78 -8.30 5.39
C VAL A 76 9.57 -9.03 5.97
N GLN A 77 8.40 -8.93 5.31
CA GLN A 77 7.15 -9.44 5.88
C GLN A 77 7.09 -10.97 5.95
N SER A 78 7.69 -11.68 5.00
CA SER A 78 7.71 -13.15 5.00
C SER A 78 8.42 -13.74 6.23
N GLU A 79 9.30 -12.99 6.88
CA GLU A 79 10.02 -13.39 8.10
C GLU A 79 9.22 -13.14 9.38
N ARG A 80 8.01 -12.58 9.29
CA ARG A 80 7.24 -12.08 10.44
C ARG A 80 5.93 -12.84 10.72
N THR A 81 5.77 -14.01 10.13
CA THR A 81 4.55 -14.84 10.26
C THR A 81 4.12 -15.05 11.72
N ASP A 82 5.07 -15.26 12.65
CA ASP A 82 4.75 -15.48 14.07
C ASP A 82 4.30 -14.18 14.77
N VAL A 83 4.76 -13.02 14.30
CA VAL A 83 4.27 -11.73 14.77
C VAL A 83 2.81 -11.56 14.40
N TYR A 84 2.45 -11.77 13.12
CA TYR A 84 1.07 -11.65 12.66
C TYR A 84 0.15 -12.66 13.31
N ARG A 85 0.63 -13.88 13.57
CA ARG A 85 -0.12 -14.92 14.29
C ARG A 85 -0.56 -14.43 15.67
N ARG A 86 0.34 -13.85 16.46
CA ARG A 86 0.00 -13.34 17.79
C ARG A 86 -1.14 -12.32 17.76
N TYR A 87 -1.15 -11.40 16.81
CA TYR A 87 -2.21 -10.39 16.69
C TYR A 87 -3.50 -10.98 16.11
N PHE A 88 -3.40 -11.96 15.24
CA PHE A 88 -4.53 -12.71 14.72
C PHE A 88 -5.20 -13.51 15.86
N ASP A 89 -4.43 -14.26 16.65
CA ASP A 89 -4.94 -15.07 17.76
C ASP A 89 -5.61 -14.17 18.83
N ALA A 90 -5.04 -13.01 19.11
CA ALA A 90 -5.65 -12.04 20.03
C ALA A 90 -7.01 -11.50 19.54
N LEU A 91 -7.23 -11.40 18.23
CA LEU A 91 -8.54 -11.04 17.66
C LEU A 91 -9.51 -12.23 17.68
N ASP A 92 -9.02 -13.45 17.49
CA ASP A 92 -9.80 -14.70 17.54
C ASP A 92 -10.29 -14.97 18.97
N GLU A 93 -9.43 -14.83 19.97
CA GLU A 93 -9.78 -14.95 21.40
C GLU A 93 -10.88 -13.97 21.83
N LYS A 94 -10.98 -12.81 21.19
CA LYS A 94 -12.06 -11.84 21.38
C LYS A 94 -13.35 -12.22 20.65
N GLY A 95 -13.40 -13.34 19.91
CA GLY A 95 -14.55 -13.77 19.11
C GLY A 95 -14.85 -12.87 17.90
N LEU A 96 -13.86 -12.09 17.45
CA LEU A 96 -14.02 -11.15 16.35
C LEU A 96 -13.82 -11.80 14.96
N LEU A 97 -13.27 -13.02 14.94
CA LEU A 97 -12.99 -13.75 13.70
C LEU A 97 -14.00 -14.88 13.48
N TYR A 98 -14.12 -15.29 12.21
CA TYR A 98 -14.87 -16.49 11.86
C TYR A 98 -14.33 -17.11 10.56
N PRO A 99 -14.49 -18.46 10.39
CA PRO A 99 -14.05 -19.16 9.19
C PRO A 99 -14.98 -18.87 8.01
N CYS A 100 -14.38 -18.58 6.85
CA CYS A 100 -15.08 -18.36 5.59
C CYS A 100 -14.66 -19.39 4.55
N PHE A 101 -15.64 -20.10 3.99
CA PHE A 101 -15.45 -21.17 3.02
C PHE A 101 -15.83 -20.77 1.59
N CYS A 102 -16.12 -19.50 1.32
CA CYS A 102 -16.48 -19.02 -0.02
C CYS A 102 -15.31 -19.15 -1.00
N THR A 103 -15.62 -19.55 -2.24
CA THR A 103 -14.69 -19.49 -3.37
C THR A 103 -14.64 -18.09 -3.96
N ARG A 104 -13.62 -17.78 -4.76
CA ARG A 104 -13.57 -16.53 -5.53
C ARG A 104 -14.80 -16.38 -6.44
N ALA A 105 -15.20 -17.45 -7.14
CA ALA A 105 -16.39 -17.44 -7.98
C ALA A 105 -17.66 -17.08 -7.21
N GLN A 106 -17.85 -17.63 -6.00
CA GLN A 106 -18.98 -17.29 -5.14
C GLN A 106 -18.97 -15.84 -4.66
N LEU A 107 -17.79 -15.28 -4.42
CA LEU A 107 -17.64 -13.87 -4.03
C LEU A 107 -17.99 -12.91 -5.17
N HIS A 108 -17.66 -13.27 -6.42
CA HIS A 108 -17.99 -12.48 -7.60
C HIS A 108 -19.41 -12.69 -8.12
N ALA A 109 -20.03 -13.85 -7.84
CA ALA A 109 -21.41 -14.14 -8.25
C ALA A 109 -22.47 -13.49 -7.34
N ALA A 110 -22.11 -13.09 -6.12
CA ALA A 110 -22.99 -12.24 -5.32
C ALA A 110 -23.05 -10.87 -5.99
N ASP A 111 -24.27 -10.30 -6.17
CA ASP A 111 -24.50 -8.93 -6.66
C ASP A 111 -23.96 -7.88 -5.69
N ALA A 112 -22.69 -8.01 -5.34
CA ALA A 112 -22.03 -7.10 -4.42
C ALA A 112 -21.52 -5.88 -5.18
N PRO A 113 -21.82 -4.66 -4.73
CA PRO A 113 -21.28 -3.45 -5.34
C PRO A 113 -19.75 -3.48 -5.27
N ASN A 114 -19.08 -3.32 -6.41
CA ASN A 114 -17.64 -3.09 -6.47
C ASN A 114 -17.39 -1.63 -6.08
N ARG A 115 -16.52 -1.40 -5.11
CA ARG A 115 -16.06 -0.05 -4.74
C ARG A 115 -14.54 -0.02 -4.62
N GLY A 116 -13.96 1.00 -5.24
CA GLY A 116 -12.59 1.49 -5.05
C GLY A 116 -11.45 0.56 -5.45
N ASP A 117 -11.29 -0.55 -4.80
CA ASP A 117 -10.19 -1.52 -5.00
C ASP A 117 -10.60 -2.78 -5.80
N ASP A 118 -11.67 -2.69 -6.59
CA ASP A 118 -12.26 -3.80 -7.39
C ASP A 118 -12.65 -5.05 -6.57
N MET A 119 -12.68 -4.95 -5.24
CA MET A 119 -13.08 -6.04 -4.36
C MET A 119 -14.58 -5.97 -4.07
N PRO A 120 -15.36 -7.03 -4.32
CA PRO A 120 -16.77 -7.03 -3.98
C PRO A 120 -16.97 -6.96 -2.47
N VAL A 121 -17.96 -6.17 -2.04
CA VAL A 121 -18.38 -6.13 -0.64
C VAL A 121 -18.87 -7.51 -0.22
N TYR A 122 -18.33 -8.04 0.86
CA TYR A 122 -18.69 -9.39 1.30
C TYR A 122 -20.07 -9.42 1.97
N ALA A 123 -20.96 -10.25 1.44
CA ALA A 123 -22.36 -10.35 1.89
C ALA A 123 -22.56 -11.13 3.21
N GLY A 124 -21.50 -11.53 3.94
CA GLY A 124 -21.62 -12.20 5.22
C GLY A 124 -22.02 -13.69 5.14
N THR A 125 -21.97 -14.34 3.97
CA THR A 125 -22.46 -15.70 3.73
C THR A 125 -22.02 -16.74 4.77
N CYS A 126 -20.80 -16.64 5.32
CA CYS A 126 -20.30 -17.57 6.33
C CYS A 126 -20.36 -17.00 7.77
N ALA A 127 -20.85 -15.79 7.95
CA ALA A 127 -20.80 -15.10 9.24
C ALA A 127 -21.64 -15.77 10.34
N HIS A 128 -22.67 -16.51 9.95
CA HIS A 128 -23.66 -17.13 10.86
C HIS A 128 -23.77 -18.65 10.71
N LEU A 129 -22.70 -19.31 10.22
CA LEU A 129 -22.67 -20.77 10.17
C LEU A 129 -22.70 -21.36 11.58
N SER A 130 -23.48 -22.43 11.78
CA SER A 130 -23.48 -23.16 13.05
C SER A 130 -22.13 -23.87 13.27
N PRO A 131 -21.75 -24.14 14.53
CA PRO A 131 -20.53 -24.90 14.85
C PRO A 131 -20.47 -26.26 14.13
N GLU A 132 -21.62 -26.96 13.99
CA GLU A 132 -21.71 -28.25 13.31
C GLU A 132 -21.41 -28.10 11.81
N THR A 133 -21.97 -27.05 11.18
CA THR A 133 -21.72 -26.74 9.76
C THR A 133 -20.25 -26.36 9.54
N VAL A 134 -19.65 -25.60 10.44
CA VAL A 134 -18.23 -25.26 10.40
C VAL A 134 -17.38 -26.53 10.52
N ALA A 135 -17.67 -27.40 11.50
CA ALA A 135 -16.94 -28.64 11.72
C ALA A 135 -17.01 -29.57 10.48
N GLU A 136 -18.17 -29.65 9.82
CA GLU A 136 -18.33 -30.46 8.60
C GLU A 136 -17.52 -29.88 7.43
N LYS A 137 -17.57 -28.56 7.24
CA LYS A 137 -16.81 -27.89 6.16
C LYS A 137 -15.29 -27.99 6.37
N LEU A 138 -14.81 -27.96 7.62
CA LEU A 138 -13.40 -28.12 7.96
C LEU A 138 -12.82 -29.48 7.55
N LYS A 139 -13.65 -30.54 7.47
CA LYS A 139 -13.20 -31.85 6.99
C LYS A 139 -12.80 -31.85 5.51
N THR A 140 -13.38 -30.95 4.72
CA THR A 140 -13.22 -30.95 3.26
C THR A 140 -12.39 -29.77 2.76
N ARG A 141 -12.29 -28.67 3.53
CA ARG A 141 -11.68 -27.43 3.03
C ARG A 141 -11.08 -26.59 4.15
N ARG A 142 -9.89 -26.04 3.90
CA ARG A 142 -9.29 -25.00 4.75
C ARG A 142 -10.02 -23.66 4.55
N PRO A 143 -10.47 -22.99 5.63
CA PRO A 143 -11.12 -21.70 5.54
C PRO A 143 -10.12 -20.56 5.37
N ALA A 144 -10.58 -19.46 4.80
CA ALA A 144 -10.05 -18.13 5.13
C ALA A 144 -10.69 -17.66 6.44
N TYR A 145 -10.05 -16.71 7.13
CA TYR A 145 -10.62 -16.11 8.33
C TYR A 145 -10.91 -14.64 8.08
N ARG A 146 -12.14 -14.23 8.42
CA ARG A 146 -12.60 -12.86 8.26
C ARG A 146 -12.78 -12.19 9.62
N LEU A 147 -12.47 -10.89 9.66
CA LEU A 147 -12.81 -10.01 10.76
C LEU A 147 -14.24 -9.53 10.58
N ARG A 148 -15.05 -9.64 11.63
CA ARG A 148 -16.37 -9.04 11.70
C ARG A 148 -16.25 -7.52 11.79
N VAL A 149 -17.03 -6.82 10.97
CA VAL A 149 -17.07 -5.37 11.02
C VAL A 149 -18.41 -4.88 11.58
N PRO A 150 -18.43 -3.77 12.33
CA PRO A 150 -19.67 -3.16 12.79
C PRO A 150 -20.35 -2.35 11.67
N ASP A 151 -21.63 -2.11 11.80
CA ASP A 151 -22.32 -1.08 11.03
C ASP A 151 -21.96 0.30 11.59
N GLU A 152 -20.76 0.74 11.24
CA GLU A 152 -20.16 1.98 11.74
C GLU A 152 -19.44 2.72 10.62
N THR A 153 -19.60 4.02 10.57
CA THR A 153 -18.84 4.89 9.66
C THR A 153 -17.52 5.29 10.30
N ILE A 154 -16.44 4.92 9.65
CA ILE A 154 -15.07 5.32 10.03
C ILE A 154 -14.64 6.49 9.15
N ALA A 155 -14.36 7.62 9.79
CA ALA A 155 -13.83 8.81 9.13
C ALA A 155 -12.31 8.88 9.26
N VAL A 156 -11.63 9.31 8.19
CA VAL A 156 -10.19 9.54 8.14
C VAL A 156 -9.97 10.95 7.62
N CYS A 157 -9.19 11.75 8.34
CA CYS A 157 -8.72 13.03 7.83
C CYS A 157 -7.40 12.78 7.10
N ASP A 158 -7.47 12.67 5.77
CA ASP A 158 -6.29 12.55 4.92
C ASP A 158 -5.65 13.91 4.72
N ARG A 159 -4.32 14.00 4.88
CA ARG A 159 -3.61 15.28 4.79
C ARG A 159 -3.73 15.94 3.42
N HIS A 160 -3.89 15.13 2.36
CA HIS A 160 -3.90 15.59 0.99
C HIS A 160 -5.29 15.62 0.35
N TYR A 161 -6.10 14.59 0.60
CA TYR A 161 -7.46 14.49 0.05
C TYR A 161 -8.58 14.95 1.00
N GLY A 162 -8.23 15.36 2.24
CA GLY A 162 -9.22 15.84 3.20
C GLY A 162 -10.00 14.71 3.87
N LEU A 163 -11.28 14.98 4.17
CA LEU A 163 -12.12 14.02 4.87
C LEU A 163 -12.57 12.89 3.94
N TYR A 164 -12.19 11.67 4.28
CA TYR A 164 -12.65 10.44 3.66
C TYR A 164 -13.38 9.57 4.69
N GLN A 165 -14.49 8.95 4.32
CA GLN A 165 -15.25 8.12 5.23
C GLN A 165 -15.94 6.96 4.53
N GLU A 166 -16.02 5.81 5.19
CA GLU A 166 -16.78 4.63 4.74
C GLU A 166 -17.55 4.02 5.91
N ASN A 167 -18.73 3.52 5.64
CA ASN A 167 -19.43 2.61 6.54
C ASN A 167 -18.88 1.20 6.32
N LEU A 168 -18.29 0.61 7.37
CA LEU A 168 -17.57 -0.66 7.25
C LEU A 168 -18.47 -1.81 6.78
N ALA A 169 -19.71 -1.92 7.31
CA ALA A 169 -20.60 -3.02 6.93
C ALA A 169 -21.09 -2.87 5.48
N ARG A 170 -21.46 -1.65 5.08
CA ARG A 170 -22.05 -1.36 3.77
C ARG A 170 -21.03 -1.25 2.65
N ASP A 171 -19.90 -0.60 2.92
CA ASP A 171 -18.95 -0.20 1.87
C ASP A 171 -17.75 -1.16 1.76
N CYS A 172 -17.50 -1.98 2.79
CA CYS A 172 -16.38 -2.92 2.88
C CYS A 172 -16.84 -4.39 3.09
N GLY A 173 -17.75 -4.61 4.05
CA GLY A 173 -18.05 -5.95 4.57
C GLY A 173 -16.89 -6.55 5.38
N ASP A 174 -17.15 -7.75 5.92
CA ASP A 174 -16.13 -8.48 6.68
C ASP A 174 -14.94 -8.85 5.80
N PHE A 175 -13.74 -8.45 6.18
CA PHE A 175 -12.56 -8.62 5.36
C PHE A 175 -11.58 -9.69 5.89
N ILE A 176 -10.81 -10.26 4.97
CA ILE A 176 -9.92 -11.39 5.25
C ILE A 176 -8.68 -10.91 6.00
N LEU A 177 -8.40 -11.54 7.16
CA LEU A 177 -7.13 -11.39 7.89
C LEU A 177 -6.18 -12.58 7.67
N ARG A 178 -6.70 -13.76 7.32
CA ARG A 178 -5.89 -14.93 6.96
C ARG A 178 -6.54 -15.66 5.80
N ARG A 179 -5.77 -15.93 4.76
CA ARG A 179 -6.19 -16.65 3.56
C ARG A 179 -6.30 -18.14 3.83
N SER A 180 -7.03 -18.86 2.98
CA SER A 180 -7.17 -20.32 3.08
C SER A 180 -5.87 -21.10 2.82
N ASP A 181 -4.88 -20.50 2.16
CA ASP A 181 -3.53 -21.05 2.00
C ASP A 181 -2.65 -20.83 3.25
N GLY A 182 -3.15 -20.10 4.26
CA GLY A 182 -2.47 -19.85 5.51
C GLY A 182 -1.73 -18.51 5.59
N LEU A 183 -1.59 -17.79 4.47
CA LEU A 183 -0.95 -16.48 4.46
C LEU A 183 -1.82 -15.42 5.16
N PHE A 184 -1.18 -14.54 5.92
CA PHE A 184 -1.88 -13.41 6.52
C PHE A 184 -2.26 -12.37 5.47
N GLY A 185 -3.38 -11.70 5.68
CA GLY A 185 -3.90 -10.68 4.78
C GLY A 185 -3.14 -9.36 4.92
N TYR A 186 -3.08 -8.62 3.83
CA TYR A 186 -2.46 -7.30 3.75
C TYR A 186 -2.86 -6.37 4.90
N GLN A 187 -4.17 -6.28 5.19
CA GLN A 187 -4.69 -5.35 6.21
C GLN A 187 -4.11 -5.61 7.61
N LEU A 188 -3.95 -6.88 8.00
CA LEU A 188 -3.36 -7.23 9.29
C LEU A 188 -1.86 -6.93 9.30
N ALA A 189 -1.14 -7.38 8.29
CA ALA A 189 0.32 -7.26 8.25
C ALA A 189 0.77 -5.78 8.25
N VAL A 190 0.16 -4.94 7.40
CA VAL A 190 0.55 -3.53 7.31
C VAL A 190 0.26 -2.76 8.60
N VAL A 191 -0.88 -3.01 9.24
CA VAL A 191 -1.25 -2.35 10.50
C VAL A 191 -0.31 -2.73 11.64
N VAL A 192 0.00 -4.03 11.75
CA VAL A 192 0.91 -4.54 12.79
C VAL A 192 2.32 -4.00 12.58
N ASP A 193 2.81 -4.04 11.35
CA ASP A 193 4.18 -3.60 11.05
C ASP A 193 4.35 -2.09 11.22
N ASP A 194 3.40 -1.28 10.74
CA ASP A 194 3.45 0.17 10.91
C ASP A 194 3.48 0.54 12.40
N ALA A 195 2.62 -0.10 13.22
CA ALA A 195 2.58 0.16 14.65
C ALA A 195 3.86 -0.27 15.37
N LEU A 196 4.36 -1.49 15.13
CA LEU A 196 5.56 -2.02 15.80
C LEU A 196 6.85 -1.33 15.36
N SER A 197 6.87 -0.71 14.18
CA SER A 197 8.00 0.09 13.69
C SER A 197 7.92 1.57 14.11
N GLY A 198 6.86 1.94 14.85
CA GLY A 198 6.65 3.33 15.28
C GLY A 198 6.33 4.29 14.13
N VAL A 199 5.83 3.78 13.00
CA VAL A 199 5.41 4.61 11.87
C VAL A 199 4.22 5.46 12.27
N ASN A 200 4.37 6.77 12.16
CA ASN A 200 3.34 7.75 12.49
C ASN A 200 2.91 8.64 11.30
N GLU A 201 3.55 8.46 10.14
CA GLU A 201 3.15 9.09 8.87
C GLU A 201 3.14 8.06 7.73
N ILE A 202 2.00 7.93 7.07
CA ILE A 202 1.77 7.00 5.97
C ILE A 202 1.47 7.77 4.69
N VAL A 203 2.44 7.80 3.77
CA VAL A 203 2.26 8.32 2.41
C VAL A 203 2.16 7.13 1.45
N ARG A 204 1.13 7.13 0.57
CA ARG A 204 0.89 6.06 -0.41
C ARG A 204 -0.07 6.49 -1.52
N GLY A 205 -0.23 5.69 -2.57
CA GLY A 205 -1.17 6.00 -3.66
C GLY A 205 -2.63 6.01 -3.22
N HIS A 206 -3.43 6.86 -3.85
CA HIS A 206 -4.86 7.00 -3.51
C HIS A 206 -5.71 5.78 -3.93
N ASP A 207 -5.16 4.89 -4.76
CA ASP A 207 -5.81 3.64 -5.16
C ASP A 207 -6.13 2.70 -3.98
N ILE A 208 -5.45 2.90 -2.85
CA ILE A 208 -5.71 2.16 -1.60
C ILE A 208 -6.28 3.06 -0.48
N LEU A 209 -6.84 4.22 -0.83
CA LEU A 209 -7.49 5.11 0.15
C LEU A 209 -8.65 4.40 0.86
N SER A 210 -9.43 3.60 0.13
CA SER A 210 -10.51 2.77 0.67
C SER A 210 -10.06 1.73 1.70
N SER A 211 -8.78 1.36 1.73
CA SER A 211 -8.24 0.49 2.78
C SER A 211 -8.06 1.20 4.13
N THR A 212 -8.02 2.53 4.16
CA THR A 212 -7.70 3.29 5.38
C THR A 212 -8.73 3.13 6.51
N PRO A 213 -10.06 3.18 6.25
CA PRO A 213 -11.06 2.92 7.29
C PRO A 213 -10.93 1.52 7.93
N ARG A 214 -10.64 0.48 7.12
CA ARG A 214 -10.41 -0.90 7.58
C ARG A 214 -9.19 -0.98 8.49
N GLN A 215 -8.09 -0.34 8.08
CA GLN A 215 -6.85 -0.30 8.86
C GLN A 215 -7.03 0.48 10.16
N ARG A 216 -7.76 1.59 10.12
CA ARG A 216 -8.09 2.36 11.30
C ARG A 216 -8.97 1.58 12.30
N TYR A 217 -9.89 0.79 11.79
CA TYR A 217 -10.68 -0.13 12.63
C TYR A 217 -9.79 -1.18 13.29
N LEU A 218 -8.87 -1.80 12.53
CA LEU A 218 -7.89 -2.75 13.07
C LEU A 218 -6.98 -2.11 14.13
N GLN A 219 -6.46 -0.91 13.90
CA GLN A 219 -5.64 -0.18 14.86
C GLN A 219 -6.40 -0.01 16.17
N ARG A 220 -7.67 0.40 16.12
CA ARG A 220 -8.54 0.53 17.30
C ARG A 220 -8.71 -0.79 18.05
N LEU A 221 -8.99 -1.90 17.35
CA LEU A 221 -9.17 -3.23 17.96
C LEU A 221 -7.90 -3.76 18.64
N LEU A 222 -6.75 -3.43 18.08
CA LEU A 222 -5.43 -3.85 18.56
C LEU A 222 -4.80 -2.87 19.55
N GLY A 223 -5.45 -1.72 19.82
CA GLY A 223 -4.95 -0.70 20.73
C GLY A 223 -3.74 0.07 20.19
N PHE A 224 -3.60 0.17 18.85
CA PHE A 224 -2.54 0.92 18.22
C PHE A 224 -2.94 2.39 17.97
N GLU A 225 -1.95 3.26 18.06
CA GLU A 225 -2.12 4.65 17.61
C GLU A 225 -2.41 4.73 16.12
N THR A 226 -3.24 5.69 15.73
CA THR A 226 -3.55 5.95 14.33
C THR A 226 -2.51 6.90 13.74
N PRO A 227 -1.75 6.51 12.71
CA PRO A 227 -0.81 7.39 12.03
C PRO A 227 -1.53 8.47 11.22
N ALA A 228 -0.82 9.55 10.89
CA ALA A 228 -1.28 10.51 9.89
C ALA A 228 -1.23 9.88 8.50
N TYR A 229 -2.30 10.03 7.71
CA TYR A 229 -2.38 9.53 6.35
C TYR A 229 -2.27 10.68 5.34
N ALA A 230 -1.55 10.44 4.27
CA ALA A 230 -1.51 11.31 3.10
C ALA A 230 -1.50 10.42 1.84
N HIS A 231 -2.58 10.42 1.11
CA HIS A 231 -2.64 9.72 -0.16
C HIS A 231 -2.18 10.64 -1.28
N ILE A 232 -1.55 10.08 -2.31
CA ILE A 232 -1.06 10.84 -3.45
C ILE A 232 -1.70 10.35 -4.74
N PRO A 233 -1.81 11.22 -5.76
CA PRO A 233 -2.27 10.83 -7.08
C PRO A 233 -1.40 9.75 -7.72
N LEU A 234 -1.98 9.02 -8.66
CA LEU A 234 -1.28 8.01 -9.43
C LEU A 234 -0.53 8.66 -10.60
N LEU A 235 0.50 7.98 -11.07
CA LEU A 235 1.20 8.36 -12.28
C LEU A 235 0.64 7.57 -13.46
N GLU A 236 0.19 8.30 -14.47
CA GLU A 236 -0.40 7.76 -15.71
C GLU A 236 0.57 7.88 -16.90
N ASP A 237 0.34 7.05 -17.91
CA ASP A 237 0.99 7.20 -19.20
C ASP A 237 0.40 8.41 -19.98
N ALA A 238 0.93 8.65 -21.17
CA ALA A 238 0.47 9.74 -22.03
C ALA A 238 -0.99 9.58 -22.51
N GLN A 239 -1.54 8.38 -22.44
CA GLN A 239 -2.93 8.06 -22.80
C GLN A 239 -3.88 8.11 -21.59
N GLY A 240 -3.40 8.49 -20.40
CA GLY A 240 -4.19 8.53 -19.17
C GLY A 240 -4.46 7.15 -18.57
N ARG A 241 -3.63 6.16 -18.89
CA ARG A 241 -3.72 4.82 -18.28
C ARG A 241 -2.71 4.72 -17.14
N ARG A 242 -3.13 4.12 -16.04
CA ARG A 242 -2.23 3.84 -14.91
C ARG A 242 -1.01 3.03 -15.39
N LEU A 243 0.18 3.48 -15.02
CA LEU A 243 1.41 2.71 -15.27
C LEU A 243 1.32 1.36 -14.58
N ALA A 244 1.48 0.30 -15.35
CA ALA A 244 1.40 -1.06 -14.87
C ALA A 244 2.74 -1.79 -15.06
N LYS A 245 2.97 -2.83 -14.25
CA LYS A 245 4.18 -3.67 -14.31
C LYS A 245 4.42 -4.36 -15.67
N ARG A 246 3.47 -4.29 -16.59
CA ARG A 246 3.57 -4.85 -17.95
C ARG A 246 4.29 -3.90 -18.93
N ASP A 247 4.42 -2.63 -18.56
CA ASP A 247 5.03 -1.60 -19.40
C ASP A 247 6.54 -1.55 -19.14
N GLY A 248 7.26 -2.60 -19.57
CA GLY A 248 8.67 -2.85 -19.27
C GLY A 248 9.66 -1.72 -19.62
N ASP A 249 9.22 -0.69 -20.35
CA ASP A 249 10.02 0.49 -20.67
C ASP A 249 10.00 1.57 -19.58
N THR A 250 9.18 1.39 -18.52
CA THR A 250 9.03 2.33 -17.40
C THR A 250 9.71 1.86 -16.12
N ASP A 251 10.44 0.76 -16.16
CA ASP A 251 11.24 0.31 -15.02
C ASP A 251 12.59 1.05 -14.95
N LEU A 252 13.13 1.16 -13.74
CA LEU A 252 14.37 1.90 -13.51
C LEU A 252 15.56 1.32 -14.27
N SER A 253 15.59 0.01 -14.52
CA SER A 253 16.71 -0.64 -15.23
C SER A 253 16.82 -0.23 -16.69
N ALA A 254 15.70 0.09 -17.33
CA ALA A 254 15.65 0.64 -18.67
C ALA A 254 15.95 2.15 -18.67
N LEU A 255 15.40 2.87 -17.70
CA LEU A 255 15.54 4.31 -17.58
C LEU A 255 16.95 4.76 -17.23
N SER A 256 17.62 4.09 -16.28
CA SER A 256 18.98 4.42 -15.84
C SER A 256 20.05 4.30 -16.92
N LYS A 257 19.74 3.64 -18.05
CA LYS A 257 20.62 3.59 -19.24
C LYS A 257 20.55 4.86 -20.10
N ARG A 258 19.52 5.69 -19.91
CA ARG A 258 19.20 6.85 -20.73
C ARG A 258 19.22 8.15 -19.98
N PHE A 259 18.95 8.10 -18.68
CA PHE A 259 18.76 9.25 -17.81
C PHE A 259 19.62 9.11 -16.56
N THR A 260 20.11 10.23 -16.07
CA THR A 260 20.77 10.30 -14.76
C THR A 260 19.75 10.17 -13.64
N ARG A 261 20.20 9.96 -12.43
CA ARG A 261 19.37 10.00 -11.23
C ARG A 261 18.64 11.34 -11.11
N GLU A 262 19.37 12.41 -11.30
CA GLU A 262 18.90 13.80 -11.19
C GLU A 262 17.83 14.11 -12.23
N ASP A 263 17.95 13.56 -13.45
CA ASP A 263 16.93 13.69 -14.50
C ASP A 263 15.62 13.03 -14.05
N ILE A 264 15.69 11.80 -13.51
CA ILE A 264 14.51 11.06 -13.05
C ILE A 264 13.89 11.73 -11.82
N LEU A 265 14.70 12.17 -10.86
CA LEU A 265 14.21 12.89 -9.68
C LEU A 265 13.50 14.19 -10.07
N GLY A 266 14.12 14.98 -10.95
CA GLY A 266 13.55 16.23 -11.44
C GLY A 266 12.23 16.03 -12.18
N MET A 267 12.16 15.02 -13.06
CA MET A 267 10.95 14.65 -13.79
C MET A 267 9.81 14.24 -12.84
N LEU A 268 10.09 13.35 -11.87
CA LEU A 268 9.09 12.89 -10.91
C LEU A 268 8.59 14.07 -10.05
N ALA A 269 9.51 14.92 -9.59
CA ALA A 269 9.17 16.10 -8.78
C ALA A 269 8.35 17.14 -9.57
N TYR A 270 8.67 17.36 -10.85
CA TYR A 270 7.87 18.20 -11.74
C TYR A 270 6.48 17.60 -12.00
N SER A 271 6.40 16.30 -12.28
CA SER A 271 5.10 15.63 -12.47
C SER A 271 4.20 15.78 -11.24
N ALA A 272 4.78 15.70 -10.06
CA ALA A 272 4.08 15.89 -8.79
C ALA A 272 3.74 17.36 -8.45
N GLY A 273 4.31 18.33 -9.17
CA GLY A 273 4.13 19.76 -8.89
C GLY A 273 5.10 20.33 -7.85
N ILE A 274 6.04 19.51 -7.34
CA ILE A 274 7.06 19.95 -6.36
C ILE A 274 8.03 20.95 -7.00
N LEU A 275 8.37 20.74 -8.27
CA LEU A 275 9.14 21.69 -9.07
C LEU A 275 8.25 22.39 -10.09
N PRO A 276 8.47 23.71 -10.34
CA PRO A 276 7.68 24.46 -11.31
C PRO A 276 8.06 24.13 -12.78
N GLU A 277 9.24 23.55 -13.01
CA GLU A 277 9.75 23.20 -14.32
C GLU A 277 10.47 21.84 -14.32
N ASN A 278 10.47 21.16 -15.48
CA ASN A 278 11.15 19.87 -15.64
C ASN A 278 12.66 20.11 -15.85
N ARG A 279 13.44 19.96 -14.80
CA ARG A 279 14.90 20.07 -14.80
C ARG A 279 15.53 19.06 -13.85
N PRO A 280 16.79 18.65 -14.08
CA PRO A 280 17.51 17.78 -13.14
C PRO A 280 17.52 18.37 -11.72
N ALA A 281 17.36 17.49 -10.73
CA ALA A 281 17.36 17.91 -9.32
C ALA A 281 18.02 16.86 -8.43
N THR A 282 18.74 17.30 -7.40
CA THR A 282 19.30 16.41 -6.38
C THR A 282 18.25 16.12 -5.29
N MET A 283 18.44 15.03 -4.55
CA MET A 283 17.55 14.68 -3.45
C MET A 283 17.51 15.76 -2.37
N GLU A 284 18.66 16.34 -2.03
CA GLU A 284 18.79 17.43 -1.05
C GLU A 284 18.02 18.67 -1.47
N ALA A 285 18.10 19.03 -2.75
CA ALA A 285 17.35 20.16 -3.30
C ALA A 285 15.85 19.93 -3.21
N LEU A 286 15.41 18.68 -3.47
CA LEU A 286 13.99 18.30 -3.38
C LEU A 286 13.48 18.28 -1.94
N ILE A 287 14.29 17.83 -0.98
CA ILE A 287 13.93 17.90 0.45
C ILE A 287 13.69 19.36 0.87
N GLY A 288 14.57 20.27 0.44
CA GLY A 288 14.43 21.69 0.75
C GLY A 288 13.26 22.39 0.05
N ALA A 289 12.83 21.88 -1.11
CA ALA A 289 11.73 22.45 -1.91
C ALA A 289 10.36 21.83 -1.59
N PHE A 290 10.32 20.74 -0.82
CA PHE A 290 9.10 20.00 -0.57
C PHE A 290 8.10 20.76 0.30
N ASP A 291 6.90 20.98 -0.24
CA ASP A 291 5.72 21.43 0.50
C ASP A 291 4.50 20.65 -0.03
N TRP A 292 3.71 20.08 0.87
CA TRP A 292 2.47 19.39 0.53
C TRP A 292 1.49 20.23 -0.30
N LYS A 293 1.51 21.56 -0.16
CA LYS A 293 0.68 22.48 -0.93
C LYS A 293 0.98 22.46 -2.43
N ASN A 294 2.19 22.07 -2.80
CA ASN A 294 2.63 21.99 -4.20
C ASN A 294 2.31 20.63 -4.82
N VAL A 295 2.08 19.58 -4.00
CA VAL A 295 1.75 18.24 -4.52
C VAL A 295 0.37 18.29 -5.15
N LYS A 296 0.26 17.87 -6.41
CA LYS A 296 -1.02 17.83 -7.14
C LYS A 296 -2.01 16.88 -6.47
N THR A 297 -3.29 17.19 -6.58
CA THR A 297 -4.41 16.34 -6.11
C THR A 297 -5.00 15.48 -7.22
N GLU A 298 -4.70 15.79 -8.48
CA GLU A 298 -5.18 15.07 -9.65
C GLU A 298 -4.11 14.08 -10.15
N ASP A 299 -4.53 13.01 -10.82
CA ASP A 299 -3.61 12.02 -11.38
C ASP A 299 -2.62 12.68 -12.34
N MET A 300 -1.38 12.26 -12.24
CA MET A 300 -0.22 12.92 -12.84
C MET A 300 0.13 12.25 -14.16
N ARG A 301 0.57 13.04 -15.14
CA ARG A 301 1.08 12.50 -16.41
C ARG A 301 2.57 12.75 -16.54
N LEU A 302 3.26 11.78 -17.12
CA LEU A 302 4.66 11.94 -17.48
C LEU A 302 4.80 13.05 -18.56
N PRO A 303 5.82 13.93 -18.42
CA PRO A 303 6.09 14.93 -19.45
C PRO A 303 6.39 14.27 -20.81
N PRO A 304 6.03 14.90 -21.94
CA PRO A 304 6.27 14.36 -23.29
C PRO A 304 7.72 13.99 -23.58
N SER A 305 8.68 14.70 -23.01
CA SER A 305 10.12 14.43 -23.13
C SER A 305 10.55 13.06 -22.60
N PHE A 306 9.73 12.42 -21.76
CA PHE A 306 9.91 11.07 -21.23
C PHE A 306 8.96 10.04 -21.87
N GLN A 307 8.23 10.43 -22.93
CA GLN A 307 7.47 9.46 -23.70
C GLN A 307 8.46 8.55 -24.41
N PHE A 308 8.40 7.28 -24.04
CA PHE A 308 9.17 6.23 -24.71
C PHE A 308 8.67 6.17 -26.16
N ALA A 309 9.58 6.24 -27.14
CA ALA A 309 9.24 5.98 -28.52
C ALA A 309 8.53 4.62 -28.57
N ALA A 310 7.28 4.60 -29.06
CA ALA A 310 6.59 3.36 -29.32
C ALA A 310 7.54 2.45 -30.10
N ARG A 311 7.80 1.23 -29.61
CA ARG A 311 8.53 0.25 -30.41
C ARG A 311 7.74 0.08 -31.71
N SER A 312 8.32 0.49 -32.83
CA SER A 312 7.88 0.00 -34.11
C SER A 312 7.98 -1.52 -34.07
N THR A 313 6.82 -2.15 -34.12
CA THR A 313 6.64 -3.60 -34.26
C THR A 313 7.30 -4.11 -35.51
#